data_d25f656d417151b8f744d67eee84be8a
#
_entry.id   d25f656d417151b8f744d67eee84be8a
#
_cell.length_a   1.000
_cell.length_b   1.000
_cell.length_c   1.000
_cell.angle_alpha   90.00
_cell.angle_beta   90.00
_cell.angle_gamma   90.00
#
_symmetry.space_group_name_H-M   'P 1'
#
loop_
_entity.id
_entity.type
_entity.pdbx_description
1 polymer ?
#
loop_
_entity_poly.entity_id
_entity_poly.type
_entity_poly.pdbx_seq_one_letter_code
_entity_poly.pdbx_strand_id
1 'polypeptide(L)'
;MIIEKLNPEYRFSSILNITPDWMRSEGYEALLLDVDNTLLPRNSAAVPAEHIDWLRHVRQQGIAVVLSSNNGGARARQIEEQLQANALDVPLLTWAAKPVPRAYSKAFRLLEEQEDALTAERPVRILAAGDQLFTDVLGAHLSGIPAAWLRPLSQNDFIGTKVLRLLEKQISRYLDKKALLPEENGKSKESRDGT
;
A
#
# COMPACT_ATOMS: atom_id res chain seq x y z
N MET A 1 13.46 17.57 4.04
CA MET A 1 13.35 17.19 5.50
C MET A 1 12.59 15.86 5.62
N ILE A 2 12.79 15.05 6.69
CA ILE A 2 12.07 13.76 6.89
C ILE A 2 10.54 13.92 6.86
N ILE A 3 10.02 15.03 7.37
CA ILE A 3 8.57 15.32 7.41
C ILE A 3 7.95 15.39 5.99
N GLU A 4 8.68 15.87 5.01
CA GLU A 4 8.21 15.92 3.62
C GLU A 4 8.06 14.50 3.05
N LYS A 5 8.95 13.59 3.44
CA LYS A 5 8.87 12.17 3.07
C LYS A 5 7.76 11.39 3.79
N LEU A 6 7.09 11.97 4.75
CA LEU A 6 5.90 11.44 5.43
C LEU A 6 4.59 11.95 4.83
N ASN A 7 4.66 12.80 3.80
CA ASN A 7 3.50 13.36 3.15
C ASN A 7 3.13 12.53 1.92
N PRO A 8 2.07 11.71 1.97
CA PRO A 8 1.69 10.83 0.86
C PRO A 8 1.19 11.64 -0.34
N GLU A 9 1.30 11.08 -1.54
CA GLU A 9 0.69 11.63 -2.76
C GLU A 9 -0.83 11.51 -2.75
N TYR A 10 -1.34 10.42 -2.14
CA TYR A 10 -2.78 10.12 -2.12
C TYR A 10 -3.23 9.69 -0.71
N ARG A 11 -4.52 9.91 -0.45
CA ARG A 11 -5.22 9.42 0.75
C ARG A 11 -6.48 8.68 0.35
N PHE A 12 -6.74 7.53 1.00
CA PHE A 12 -7.95 6.77 0.78
C PHE A 12 -8.56 6.29 2.10
N SER A 13 -9.88 6.25 2.17
CA SER A 13 -10.60 5.70 3.31
C SER A 13 -10.59 4.16 3.33
N SER A 14 -10.36 3.51 2.19
CA SER A 14 -10.30 2.05 2.03
C SER A 14 -9.49 1.70 0.79
N ILE A 15 -8.92 0.47 0.76
CA ILE A 15 -8.32 -0.10 -0.46
C ILE A 15 -9.34 -0.20 -1.60
N LEU A 16 -10.61 -0.37 -1.28
CA LEU A 16 -11.70 -0.47 -2.27
C LEU A 16 -11.84 0.81 -3.12
N ASN A 17 -11.34 1.94 -2.64
CA ASN A 17 -11.31 3.21 -3.37
C ASN A 17 -10.12 3.31 -4.35
N ILE A 18 -9.13 2.42 -4.23
CA ILE A 18 -8.04 2.29 -5.22
C ILE A 18 -8.57 1.39 -6.34
N THR A 19 -9.32 1.97 -7.26
CA THR A 19 -9.91 1.21 -8.38
C THR A 19 -8.91 1.05 -9.51
N PRO A 20 -9.02 -0.03 -10.33
CA PRO A 20 -8.17 -0.18 -11.51
C PRO A 20 -8.27 0.98 -12.50
N ASP A 21 -9.45 1.57 -12.66
CA ASP A 21 -9.66 2.72 -13.54
C ASP A 21 -8.91 3.95 -13.03
N TRP A 22 -8.98 4.21 -11.72
CA TRP A 22 -8.21 5.28 -11.10
C TRP A 22 -6.70 5.02 -11.24
N MET A 23 -6.22 3.79 -10.98
CA MET A 23 -4.80 3.46 -11.15
C MET A 23 -4.32 3.70 -12.56
N ARG A 24 -5.10 3.29 -13.56
CA ARG A 24 -4.78 3.53 -14.99
C ARG A 24 -4.78 5.02 -15.34
N SER A 25 -5.74 5.79 -14.84
CA SER A 25 -5.80 7.25 -15.09
C SER A 25 -4.60 7.99 -14.52
N GLU A 26 -4.06 7.53 -13.38
CA GLU A 26 -2.82 8.05 -12.77
C GLU A 26 -1.55 7.40 -13.37
N GLY A 27 -1.71 6.43 -14.28
CA GLY A 27 -0.63 5.73 -14.97
C GLY A 27 0.08 4.67 -14.14
N TYR A 28 -0.55 4.13 -13.09
CA TYR A 28 -0.02 3.04 -12.26
C TYR A 28 -0.36 1.68 -12.87
N GLU A 29 0.64 0.81 -12.94
CA GLU A 29 0.55 -0.54 -13.51
C GLU A 29 0.75 -1.62 -12.44
N ALA A 30 1.29 -1.23 -11.29
CA ALA A 30 1.58 -2.15 -10.20
C ALA A 30 1.28 -1.53 -8.83
N LEU A 31 0.92 -2.40 -7.88
CA LEU A 31 0.59 -2.04 -6.51
C LEU A 31 1.43 -2.86 -5.53
N LEU A 32 2.18 -2.17 -4.67
CA LEU A 32 2.78 -2.75 -3.48
C LEU A 32 1.87 -2.45 -2.29
N LEU A 33 1.17 -3.46 -1.79
CA LEU A 33 0.12 -3.30 -0.77
C LEU A 33 0.57 -3.85 0.58
N ASP A 34 0.45 -3.03 1.63
CA ASP A 34 0.59 -3.51 3.00
C ASP A 34 -0.54 -4.47 3.38
N VAL A 35 -0.27 -5.35 4.34
CA VAL A 35 -1.19 -6.39 4.79
C VAL A 35 -1.91 -6.00 6.08
N ASP A 36 -1.15 -5.61 7.10
CA ASP A 36 -1.64 -5.45 8.47
C ASP A 36 -2.43 -4.14 8.65
N ASN A 37 -3.72 -4.22 8.97
CA ASN A 37 -4.66 -3.09 9.03
C ASN A 37 -4.95 -2.41 7.67
N THR A 38 -4.43 -2.96 6.59
CA THR A 38 -4.64 -2.48 5.22
C THR A 38 -5.49 -3.47 4.42
N LEU A 39 -4.98 -4.69 4.19
CA LEU A 39 -5.72 -5.75 3.49
C LEU A 39 -6.69 -6.48 4.43
N LEU A 40 -6.29 -6.71 5.68
CA LEU A 40 -7.12 -7.35 6.71
C LEU A 40 -6.82 -6.76 8.09
N PRO A 41 -7.77 -6.85 9.04
CA PRO A 41 -7.56 -6.39 10.40
C PRO A 41 -6.36 -7.08 11.05
N ARG A 42 -5.55 -6.34 11.81
CA ARG A 42 -4.29 -6.83 12.40
C ARG A 42 -4.44 -8.13 13.21
N ASN A 43 -5.56 -8.33 13.88
CA ASN A 43 -5.83 -9.50 14.73
C ASN A 43 -6.59 -10.61 13.99
N SER A 44 -6.68 -10.54 12.65
CA SER A 44 -7.31 -11.54 11.81
C SER A 44 -6.28 -12.16 10.86
N ALA A 45 -6.47 -13.42 10.51
CA ALA A 45 -5.83 -14.05 9.36
C ALA A 45 -6.82 -14.21 8.17
N ALA A 46 -8.09 -13.83 8.39
CA ALA A 46 -9.12 -13.89 7.36
C ALA A 46 -9.18 -12.54 6.61
N VAL A 47 -8.87 -12.60 5.33
CA VAL A 47 -9.07 -11.47 4.41
C VAL A 47 -10.57 -11.30 4.17
N PRO A 48 -11.13 -10.09 4.35
CA PRO A 48 -12.56 -9.85 4.06
C PRO A 48 -12.92 -10.22 2.62
N ALA A 49 -14.11 -10.78 2.43
CA ALA A 49 -14.56 -11.22 1.10
C ALA A 49 -14.54 -10.09 0.06
N GLU A 50 -14.95 -8.89 0.46
CA GLU A 50 -14.91 -7.70 -0.39
C GLU A 50 -13.49 -7.31 -0.82
N HIS A 51 -12.47 -7.57 0.02
CA HIS A 51 -11.08 -7.33 -0.32
C HIS A 51 -10.51 -8.42 -1.26
N ILE A 52 -10.97 -9.67 -1.11
CA ILE A 52 -10.68 -10.76 -2.06
C ILE A 52 -11.25 -10.41 -3.44
N ASP A 53 -12.50 -9.97 -3.50
CA ASP A 53 -13.16 -9.59 -4.75
C ASP A 53 -12.48 -8.37 -5.40
N TRP A 54 -12.08 -7.40 -4.60
CA TRP A 54 -11.30 -6.25 -5.06
C TRP A 54 -9.95 -6.68 -5.62
N LEU A 55 -9.17 -7.53 -4.91
CA LEU A 55 -7.89 -8.06 -5.41
C LEU A 55 -8.07 -8.80 -6.73
N ARG A 56 -9.12 -9.64 -6.84
CA ARG A 56 -9.44 -10.35 -8.07
C ARG A 56 -9.72 -9.38 -9.21
N HIS A 57 -10.52 -8.34 -8.95
CA HIS A 57 -10.82 -7.33 -9.95
C HIS A 57 -9.57 -6.57 -10.41
N VAL A 58 -8.73 -6.13 -9.47
CA VAL A 58 -7.46 -5.43 -9.77
C VAL A 58 -6.57 -6.31 -10.65
N ARG A 59 -6.40 -7.59 -10.31
CA ARG A 59 -5.59 -8.55 -11.08
C ARG A 59 -6.16 -8.82 -12.47
N GLN A 60 -7.48 -9.01 -12.59
CA GLN A 60 -8.17 -9.20 -13.87
C GLN A 60 -8.03 -8.01 -14.82
N GLN A 61 -7.82 -6.83 -14.26
CA GLN A 61 -7.59 -5.60 -15.03
C GLN A 61 -6.11 -5.39 -15.41
N GLY A 62 -5.24 -6.38 -15.20
CA GLY A 62 -3.85 -6.36 -15.60
C GLY A 62 -2.94 -5.54 -14.67
N ILE A 63 -3.34 -5.26 -13.45
CA ILE A 63 -2.50 -4.57 -12.48
C ILE A 63 -1.75 -5.62 -11.65
N ALA A 64 -0.43 -5.55 -11.66
CA ALA A 64 0.41 -6.40 -10.83
C ALA A 64 0.26 -6.03 -9.35
N VAL A 65 0.20 -7.03 -8.46
CA VAL A 65 0.07 -6.79 -7.02
C VAL A 65 1.08 -7.66 -6.27
N VAL A 66 1.81 -7.03 -5.34
CA VAL A 66 2.62 -7.72 -4.32
C VAL A 66 2.13 -7.27 -2.94
N LEU A 67 1.86 -8.22 -2.08
CA LEU A 67 1.56 -7.97 -0.67
C LEU A 67 2.87 -7.90 0.13
N SER A 68 2.95 -7.00 1.10
CA SER A 68 4.15 -6.79 1.91
C SER A 68 3.80 -6.61 3.38
N SER A 69 4.33 -7.49 4.25
CA SER A 69 4.14 -7.41 5.70
C SER A 69 5.46 -7.44 6.45
N ASN A 70 5.57 -6.65 7.53
CA ASN A 70 6.67 -6.77 8.49
C ASN A 70 6.53 -8.00 9.41
N ASN A 71 5.41 -8.70 9.31
CA ASN A 71 5.13 -9.94 10.03
C ASN A 71 5.25 -11.16 9.10
N GLY A 72 5.15 -12.37 9.67
CA GLY A 72 5.21 -13.63 8.93
C GLY A 72 4.68 -14.79 9.77
N GLY A 73 5.20 -16.01 9.51
CA GLY A 73 4.87 -17.22 10.26
C GLY A 73 3.51 -17.82 9.90
N ALA A 74 2.80 -18.38 10.88
CA ALA A 74 1.56 -19.13 10.65
C ALA A 74 0.45 -18.25 10.02
N ARG A 75 0.35 -17.01 10.46
CA ARG A 75 -0.65 -16.06 9.91
C ARG A 75 -0.42 -15.76 8.43
N ALA A 76 0.83 -15.58 8.02
CA ALA A 76 1.16 -15.36 6.61
C ALA A 76 0.76 -16.57 5.75
N ARG A 77 1.05 -17.80 6.22
CA ARG A 77 0.63 -19.03 5.52
C ARG A 77 -0.90 -19.12 5.38
N GLN A 78 -1.67 -18.78 6.41
CA GLN A 78 -3.13 -18.76 6.33
C GLN A 78 -3.65 -17.75 5.30
N ILE A 79 -3.00 -16.60 5.17
CA ILE A 79 -3.34 -15.60 4.15
C ILE A 79 -3.03 -16.17 2.75
N GLU A 80 -1.86 -16.76 2.54
CA GLU A 80 -1.46 -17.38 1.28
C GLU A 80 -2.42 -18.51 0.88
N GLU A 81 -2.77 -19.40 1.82
CA GLU A 81 -3.75 -20.48 1.61
C GLU A 81 -5.14 -19.91 1.20
N GLN A 82 -5.57 -18.83 1.84
CA GLN A 82 -6.84 -18.20 1.50
C GLN A 82 -6.81 -17.54 0.11
N LEU A 83 -5.70 -16.89 -0.27
CA LEU A 83 -5.54 -16.32 -1.61
C LEU A 83 -5.56 -17.44 -2.67
N GLN A 84 -4.81 -18.52 -2.45
CA GLN A 84 -4.77 -19.69 -3.35
C GLN A 84 -6.15 -20.36 -3.49
N ALA A 85 -6.88 -20.54 -2.38
CA ALA A 85 -8.24 -21.08 -2.39
C ALA A 85 -9.23 -20.21 -3.21
N ASN A 86 -8.92 -18.94 -3.39
CA ASN A 86 -9.68 -18.00 -4.21
C ASN A 86 -9.09 -17.80 -5.62
N ALA A 87 -8.17 -18.68 -6.04
CA ALA A 87 -7.46 -18.61 -7.33
C ALA A 87 -6.76 -17.24 -7.56
N LEU A 88 -6.22 -16.67 -6.48
CA LEU A 88 -5.44 -15.44 -6.50
C LEU A 88 -3.96 -15.78 -6.34
N ASP A 89 -3.22 -15.68 -7.43
CA ASP A 89 -1.77 -15.75 -7.43
C ASP A 89 -1.20 -14.34 -7.19
N VAL A 90 -1.08 -13.99 -5.89
CA VAL A 90 -0.56 -12.71 -5.43
C VAL A 90 0.57 -12.97 -4.44
N PRO A 91 1.83 -12.68 -4.79
CA PRO A 91 2.97 -12.91 -3.91
C PRO A 91 2.87 -12.14 -2.60
N LEU A 92 3.24 -12.80 -1.50
CA LEU A 92 3.31 -12.22 -0.16
C LEU A 92 4.77 -12.15 0.32
N LEU A 93 5.30 -10.94 0.42
CA LEU A 93 6.61 -10.69 1.02
C LEU A 93 6.45 -10.55 2.53
N THR A 94 6.91 -11.56 3.27
CA THR A 94 6.94 -11.57 4.74
C THR A 94 8.27 -11.06 5.27
N TRP A 95 8.30 -10.60 6.54
CA TRP A 95 9.50 -10.06 7.19
C TRP A 95 10.18 -8.99 6.34
N ALA A 96 9.37 -8.14 5.73
CA ALA A 96 9.81 -7.17 4.73
C ALA A 96 10.81 -6.15 5.28
N ALA A 97 10.78 -5.87 6.58
CA ALA A 97 11.61 -4.87 7.25
C ALA A 97 11.39 -3.42 6.75
N LYS A 98 10.14 -3.10 6.37
CA LYS A 98 9.78 -1.70 6.07
C LYS A 98 10.07 -0.80 7.29
N PRO A 99 10.61 0.41 7.10
CA PRO A 99 10.75 1.21 5.87
C PRO A 99 12.08 1.04 5.11
N VAL A 100 12.85 -0.01 5.35
CA VAL A 100 14.17 -0.18 4.72
C VAL A 100 14.03 -0.37 3.20
N PRO A 101 14.76 0.39 2.34
CA PRO A 101 14.64 0.30 0.87
C PRO A 101 14.84 -1.10 0.28
N ARG A 102 15.63 -1.96 0.95
CA ARG A 102 15.84 -3.36 0.52
C ARG A 102 14.53 -4.17 0.47
N ALA A 103 13.54 -3.84 1.31
CA ALA A 103 12.22 -4.46 1.27
C ALA A 103 11.51 -4.18 -0.06
N TYR A 104 11.59 -2.93 -0.50
CA TYR A 104 10.99 -2.46 -1.75
C TYR A 104 11.70 -3.05 -2.97
N SER A 105 13.02 -3.16 -2.95
CA SER A 105 13.78 -3.82 -4.03
C SER A 105 13.39 -5.28 -4.23
N LYS A 106 13.03 -6.01 -3.16
CA LYS A 106 12.51 -7.38 -3.28
C LYS A 106 11.11 -7.40 -3.89
N ALA A 107 10.23 -6.49 -3.44
CA ALA A 107 8.88 -6.36 -3.98
C ALA A 107 8.91 -6.01 -5.48
N PHE A 108 9.83 -5.15 -5.92
CA PHE A 108 9.98 -4.80 -7.33
C PHE A 108 10.33 -6.02 -8.19
N ARG A 109 11.26 -6.86 -7.75
CA ARG A 109 11.57 -8.10 -8.48
C ARG A 109 10.34 -9.01 -8.60
N LEU A 110 9.56 -9.19 -7.52
CA LEU A 110 8.33 -9.96 -7.55
C LEU A 110 7.27 -9.35 -8.48
N LEU A 111 7.22 -8.03 -8.61
CA LEU A 111 6.35 -7.36 -9.56
C LEU A 111 6.84 -7.57 -11.01
N GLU A 112 8.13 -7.45 -11.26
CA GLU A 112 8.75 -7.72 -12.56
C GLU A 112 8.54 -9.16 -13.02
N GLU A 113 8.64 -10.15 -12.11
CA GLU A 113 8.43 -11.57 -12.38
C GLU A 113 6.96 -11.92 -12.72
N GLN A 114 5.98 -11.13 -12.25
CA GLN A 114 4.56 -11.32 -12.57
C GLN A 114 4.19 -10.88 -13.96
N GLU A 115 5.02 -10.07 -14.57
CA GLU A 115 4.71 -9.41 -15.82
C GLU A 115 5.69 -9.82 -16.92
N ASP A 116 5.57 -11.05 -17.42
CA ASP A 116 6.11 -11.42 -18.75
C ASP A 116 5.61 -10.49 -19.88
N ALA A 117 4.72 -9.57 -19.56
CA ALA A 117 4.05 -8.64 -20.49
C ALA A 117 4.41 -7.17 -20.29
N LEU A 118 5.18 -6.79 -19.28
CA LEU A 118 5.78 -5.46 -19.27
C LEU A 118 6.93 -5.45 -20.28
N THR A 119 6.56 -5.25 -21.52
CA THR A 119 7.53 -5.01 -22.60
C THR A 119 8.52 -3.94 -22.12
N ALA A 120 9.78 -4.33 -22.06
CA ALA A 120 10.89 -3.70 -21.36
C ALA A 120 11.30 -2.29 -21.87
N GLU A 121 10.38 -1.53 -22.46
CA GLU A 121 10.70 -0.22 -23.02
C GLU A 121 10.63 0.93 -22.02
N ARG A 122 9.97 0.75 -20.89
CA ARG A 122 9.88 1.77 -19.83
C ARG A 122 9.72 1.15 -18.44
N PRO A 123 10.20 1.83 -17.37
CA PRO A 123 10.00 1.35 -16.00
C PRO A 123 8.52 1.36 -15.63
N VAL A 124 8.08 0.27 -14.96
CA VAL A 124 6.73 0.12 -14.41
C VAL A 124 6.46 1.20 -13.37
N ARG A 125 5.33 1.88 -13.46
CA ARG A 125 4.90 2.83 -12.43
C ARG A 125 4.18 2.08 -11.30
N ILE A 126 4.83 2.04 -10.15
CA ILE A 126 4.38 1.35 -8.95
C ILE A 126 3.80 2.37 -7.96
N LEU A 127 2.65 2.04 -7.37
CA LEU A 127 2.11 2.72 -6.20
C LEU A 127 2.33 1.85 -4.96
N ALA A 128 2.85 2.42 -3.87
CA ALA A 128 2.81 1.77 -2.57
C ALA A 128 1.56 2.22 -1.80
N ALA A 129 0.88 1.30 -1.12
CA ALA A 129 -0.30 1.62 -0.33
C ALA A 129 -0.27 0.92 1.04
N GLY A 130 -0.49 1.68 2.11
CA GLY A 130 -0.51 1.16 3.47
C GLY A 130 -1.05 2.13 4.50
N ASP A 131 -1.23 1.66 5.74
CA ASP A 131 -1.89 2.40 6.81
C ASP A 131 -0.93 3.19 7.71
N GLN A 132 0.40 3.01 7.57
CA GLN A 132 1.40 3.61 8.45
C GLN A 132 2.31 4.60 7.71
N LEU A 133 2.39 5.84 8.23
CA LEU A 133 3.27 6.87 7.66
C LEU A 133 4.75 6.49 7.74
N PHE A 134 5.20 5.86 8.84
CA PHE A 134 6.62 5.56 9.05
C PHE A 134 7.10 4.30 8.34
N THR A 135 6.25 3.33 8.10
CA THR A 135 6.65 2.09 7.42
C THR A 135 6.34 2.11 5.94
N ASP A 136 5.13 2.53 5.58
CA ASP A 136 4.65 2.43 4.21
C ASP A 136 4.97 3.69 3.41
N VAL A 137 4.54 4.87 3.88
CA VAL A 137 4.76 6.12 3.17
C VAL A 137 6.25 6.50 3.14
N LEU A 138 6.92 6.52 4.31
CA LEU A 138 8.35 6.83 4.37
C LEU A 138 9.17 5.82 3.57
N GLY A 139 8.88 4.53 3.70
CA GLY A 139 9.61 3.48 3.00
C GLY A 139 9.45 3.56 1.48
N ALA A 140 8.26 3.87 0.98
CA ALA A 140 8.00 4.14 -0.42
C ALA A 140 8.85 5.31 -0.92
N HIS A 141 8.81 6.44 -0.22
CA HIS A 141 9.58 7.64 -0.59
C HIS A 141 11.10 7.48 -0.47
N LEU A 142 11.57 6.65 0.47
CA LEU A 142 12.99 6.29 0.52
C LEU A 142 13.41 5.40 -0.66
N SER A 143 12.45 4.71 -1.27
CA SER A 143 12.63 3.84 -2.42
C SER A 143 12.30 4.50 -3.76
N GLY A 144 11.93 5.79 -3.75
CA GLY A 144 11.65 6.57 -4.94
C GLY A 144 10.31 6.31 -5.60
N ILE A 145 9.34 5.73 -4.88
CA ILE A 145 7.99 5.47 -5.39
C ILE A 145 6.94 6.27 -4.64
N PRO A 146 5.85 6.68 -5.31
CA PRO A 146 4.73 7.37 -4.69
C PRO A 146 3.96 6.48 -3.72
N ALA A 147 3.33 7.11 -2.74
CA ALA A 147 2.62 6.44 -1.66
C ALA A 147 1.17 6.89 -1.53
N ALA A 148 0.29 5.93 -1.31
CA ALA A 148 -1.09 6.13 -0.87
C ALA A 148 -1.22 5.77 0.61
N TRP A 149 -1.67 6.71 1.42
CA TRP A 149 -1.95 6.48 2.84
C TRP A 149 -3.40 6.09 3.04
N LEU A 150 -3.60 4.93 3.66
CA LEU A 150 -4.91 4.33 3.89
C LEU A 150 -5.37 4.53 5.33
N ARG A 151 -6.68 4.67 5.51
CA ARG A 151 -7.28 4.60 6.85
C ARG A 151 -7.16 3.16 7.37
N PRO A 152 -6.63 2.95 8.59
CA PRO A 152 -6.50 1.60 9.15
C PRO A 152 -7.87 0.94 9.36
N LEU A 153 -7.98 -0.36 9.07
CA LEU A 153 -9.21 -1.14 9.22
C LEU A 153 -9.64 -1.31 10.68
N SER A 154 -8.71 -1.29 11.62
CA SER A 154 -9.01 -1.41 13.04
C SER A 154 -8.15 -0.46 13.88
N GLN A 155 -8.68 -0.09 15.06
CA GLN A 155 -7.95 0.73 16.04
C GLN A 155 -7.16 -0.11 17.07
N ASN A 156 -7.16 -1.44 16.94
CA ASN A 156 -6.48 -2.35 17.85
C ASN A 156 -5.00 -2.48 17.50
N ASP A 157 -4.17 -1.67 18.13
CA ASP A 157 -2.72 -1.67 17.98
C ASP A 157 -2.01 -2.30 19.18
N PHE A 158 -0.88 -3.02 18.93
CA PHE A 158 0.05 -3.42 19.97
C PHE A 158 0.66 -2.18 20.67
N ILE A 159 1.08 -2.34 21.92
CA ILE A 159 1.61 -1.23 22.74
C ILE A 159 2.75 -0.48 22.06
N GLY A 160 3.67 -1.18 21.37
CA GLY A 160 4.76 -0.56 20.60
C GLY A 160 4.28 0.27 19.42
N THR A 161 3.21 -0.17 18.76
CA THR A 161 2.58 0.55 17.64
C THR A 161 1.78 1.76 18.13
N LYS A 162 1.28 1.75 19.38
CA LYS A 162 0.53 2.89 19.96
C LYS A 162 1.36 4.16 20.05
N VAL A 163 2.63 4.06 20.44
CA VAL A 163 3.54 5.22 20.50
C VAL A 163 3.78 5.77 19.10
N LEU A 164 4.06 4.89 18.14
CA LEU A 164 4.26 5.27 16.75
C LEU A 164 3.00 5.94 16.17
N ARG A 165 1.83 5.39 16.43
CA ARG A 165 0.52 5.95 16.03
C ARG A 165 0.26 7.32 16.65
N LEU A 166 0.69 7.55 17.89
CA LEU A 166 0.55 8.87 18.51
C LEU A 166 1.40 9.91 17.78
N LEU A 167 2.63 9.55 17.40
CA LEU A 167 3.49 10.39 16.58
C LEU A 167 2.90 10.62 15.18
N GLU A 168 2.41 9.58 14.53
CA GLU A 168 1.72 9.68 13.23
C GLU A 168 0.51 10.61 13.30
N LYS A 169 -0.30 10.53 14.36
CA LYS A 169 -1.43 11.43 14.57
C LYS A 169 -1.00 12.89 14.76
N GLN A 170 0.13 13.14 15.40
CA GLN A 170 0.66 14.51 15.54
C GLN A 170 1.19 15.02 14.19
N ILE A 171 1.90 14.18 13.44
CA ILE A 171 2.42 14.52 12.10
C ILE A 171 1.26 14.76 11.14
N SER A 172 0.27 13.88 11.11
CA SER A 172 -0.94 14.05 10.29
C SER A 172 -1.63 15.39 10.58
N ARG A 173 -1.83 15.73 11.87
CA ARG A 173 -2.40 17.03 12.25
C ARG A 173 -1.53 18.22 11.82
N TYR A 174 -0.23 18.08 11.85
CA TYR A 174 0.67 19.12 11.37
C TYR A 174 0.55 19.28 9.85
N LEU A 175 0.54 18.18 9.11
CA LEU A 175 0.39 18.17 7.65
C LEU A 175 -0.98 18.73 7.23
N ASP A 176 -2.06 18.36 7.93
CA ASP A 176 -3.41 18.91 7.72
C ASP A 176 -3.44 20.44 7.93
N LYS A 177 -2.87 20.92 9.04
CA LYS A 177 -2.80 22.38 9.34
C LYS A 177 -2.02 23.16 8.29
N LYS A 178 -1.05 22.55 7.64
CA LYS A 178 -0.26 23.14 6.55
C LYS A 178 -0.90 22.95 5.18
N ALA A 179 -2.09 22.34 5.11
CA ALA A 179 -2.76 21.94 3.87
C ALA A 179 -1.86 21.10 2.94
N LEU A 180 -1.00 20.29 3.54
CA LEU A 180 -0.04 19.45 2.81
C LEU A 180 -0.61 18.06 2.49
N LEU A 181 -1.55 17.55 3.27
CA LEU A 181 -2.19 16.26 2.96
C LEU A 181 -3.10 16.37 1.74
N PRO A 182 -3.11 15.34 0.87
CA PRO A 182 -4.05 15.27 -0.24
C PRO A 182 -5.49 15.12 0.24
N GLU A 183 -6.44 15.42 -0.62
CA GLU A 183 -7.85 15.12 -0.39
C GLU A 183 -8.08 13.61 -0.32
N GLU A 184 -9.08 13.18 0.46
CA GLU A 184 -9.39 11.76 0.57
C GLU A 184 -10.01 11.22 -0.73
N ASN A 185 -9.70 9.96 -1.07
CA ASN A 185 -10.18 9.24 -2.25
C ASN A 185 -9.60 9.69 -3.60
N GLY A 186 -8.29 9.92 -3.64
CA GLY A 186 -7.50 9.85 -4.87
C GLY A 186 -7.35 11.13 -5.67
N LYS A 187 -7.65 12.29 -5.12
CA LYS A 187 -7.28 13.55 -5.77
C LYS A 187 -5.84 13.92 -5.40
N SER A 188 -4.96 13.98 -6.40
CA SER A 188 -3.59 14.46 -6.23
C SER A 188 -3.54 15.98 -6.06
N LYS A 189 -2.46 16.49 -5.45
CA LYS A 189 -2.26 17.94 -5.27
C LYS A 189 -2.06 18.70 -6.60
N GLU A 190 -1.57 18.02 -7.63
CA GLU A 190 -1.25 18.62 -8.92
C GLU A 190 -2.48 19.08 -9.71
N SER A 191 -3.69 18.61 -9.34
CA SER A 191 -4.92 19.07 -9.99
C SER A 191 -5.40 20.44 -9.55
N ARG A 192 -4.69 21.15 -8.65
CA ARG A 192 -5.07 22.47 -8.13
C ARG A 192 -4.46 23.65 -8.87
N ASP A 193 -3.39 23.47 -9.63
CA ASP A 193 -2.69 24.56 -10.32
C ASP A 193 -3.10 24.74 -11.78
N GLY A 194 -4.20 24.14 -12.20
CA GLY A 194 -4.72 24.14 -13.58
C GLY A 194 -6.09 24.79 -13.75
N THR A 195 -6.32 25.95 -13.11
CA THR A 195 -7.46 26.85 -13.46
C THR A 195 -7.07 28.29 -13.35
#